data_d36b93dedd00b5ff8d1770f4c7159b8c
#
_entry.id   d36b93dedd00b5ff8d1770f4c7159b8c
#
_cell.length_a   1.000
_cell.length_b   1.000
_cell.length_c   1.000
_cell.angle_alpha   90.00
_cell.angle_beta   90.00
_cell.angle_gamma   90.00
#
_symmetry.space_group_name_H-M   'P 1'
#
loop_
_entity.id
_entity.type
_entity.pdbx_description
1 polymer ?
#
loop_
_entity_poly.entity_id
_entity_poly.type
_entity_poly.pdbx_seq_one_letter_code
_entity_poly.pdbx_strand_id
1 'polypeptide(L)'
;MSTISTKSRRNNQKSSANSTATSATREAVERSPQMSQRAWLFSATTVLIVGAFLRLVNLTLVPLHHDEGVNGNFLLQLVRDRTYVYDPQNYHGPTLYYFSALIPWIVRFFGGKVAGDKYGLTTFNIRLPTVIFGIATIWLALCLRKRIGSIGALSAAALIAISPGAVYLSRYFIHESLFVFFTFGIVVAGLKYYDTARGGYLILAAVSAALMVATKETWIMNGPVLLIALVCTAVYFLLRDKLDGTADETSITEKLREKIDWLGGPIPLLTIVLVAFAVFILVAVFFYSSFFYNYPKGVSDALKTLNLWSKRTHEHEHPWYQYVYWLVREESALMILAGLGGLIALWRADNRLGLFLALWAFGLLSAYSLVGYKTPWICLNFIVPLALTSGYTLNVAYEKLRESELPWLFVPAALLLASFCSYQLYQLNFIHYDDDVLPYVYAHTKREMLTMVTEIDRIAQKNGTGEDTGIALVSPDYWPLPWYFRDYKKVGYYQQIVPTNEPVIIGSMAQEEELKQNYGDRYDRINSGLDPEGSYPLRPGVDLLLYVRRDVKR
;
A
#
# COMPACT_ATOMS: atom_id res chain seq x y z
N MET A 1 5.01 -15.19 -74.29
CA MET A 1 4.75 -13.95 -73.54
C MET A 1 3.40 -14.05 -72.76
N SER A 2 3.31 -14.78 -71.67
CA SER A 2 2.05 -14.84 -70.91
C SER A 2 2.17 -15.58 -69.53
N THR A 3 3.27 -15.41 -68.79
CA THR A 3 3.42 -16.09 -67.50
C THR A 3 3.95 -15.19 -66.36
N ILE A 4 4.04 -13.87 -66.56
CA ILE A 4 4.58 -12.94 -65.56
C ILE A 4 3.47 -12.13 -64.81
N SER A 5 2.22 -12.15 -65.28
CA SER A 5 1.15 -11.27 -64.72
C SER A 5 0.40 -11.83 -63.50
N THR A 6 0.46 -13.13 -63.22
CA THR A 6 -0.35 -13.77 -62.18
C THR A 6 0.32 -13.79 -60.79
N LYS A 7 1.65 -13.73 -60.71
CA LYS A 7 2.37 -13.70 -59.43
C LYS A 7 2.36 -12.33 -58.72
N SER A 8 2.32 -11.25 -59.52
CA SER A 8 2.29 -9.87 -58.96
C SER A 8 0.94 -9.51 -58.31
N ARG A 9 -0.19 -10.02 -58.84
CA ARG A 9 -1.53 -9.78 -58.26
C ARG A 9 -1.76 -10.52 -56.95
N ARG A 10 -1.15 -11.71 -56.77
CA ARG A 10 -1.32 -12.50 -55.52
C ARG A 10 -0.50 -11.92 -54.36
N ASN A 11 0.66 -11.30 -54.64
CA ASN A 11 1.45 -10.62 -53.61
C ASN A 11 0.84 -9.28 -53.16
N ASN A 12 0.22 -8.53 -54.07
CA ASN A 12 -0.47 -7.29 -53.69
C ASN A 12 -1.77 -7.53 -52.89
N GLN A 13 -2.49 -8.64 -53.10
CA GLN A 13 -3.64 -9.02 -52.31
C GLN A 13 -3.26 -9.48 -50.87
N LYS A 14 -2.13 -10.22 -50.71
CA LYS A 14 -1.62 -10.59 -49.38
C LYS A 14 -1.08 -9.37 -48.62
N SER A 15 -0.45 -8.41 -49.27
CA SER A 15 0.02 -7.16 -48.66
C SER A 15 -1.14 -6.25 -48.23
N SER A 16 -2.23 -6.17 -49.00
CA SER A 16 -3.40 -5.38 -48.63
C SER A 16 -4.24 -6.04 -47.52
N ALA A 17 -4.34 -7.38 -47.48
CA ALA A 17 -5.04 -8.10 -46.41
C ALA A 17 -4.30 -8.01 -45.08
N ASN A 18 -2.96 -8.07 -45.05
CA ASN A 18 -2.16 -7.87 -43.84
C ASN A 18 -2.18 -6.42 -43.34
N SER A 19 -2.25 -5.42 -44.25
CA SER A 19 -2.38 -4.02 -43.85
C SER A 19 -3.76 -3.72 -43.25
N THR A 20 -4.82 -4.39 -43.73
CA THR A 20 -6.20 -4.24 -43.22
C THR A 20 -6.39 -4.96 -41.86
N ALA A 21 -5.77 -6.12 -41.65
CA ALA A 21 -5.81 -6.82 -40.34
C ALA A 21 -5.02 -6.05 -39.27
N THR A 22 -3.88 -5.45 -39.64
CA THR A 22 -3.08 -4.62 -38.72
C THR A 22 -3.77 -3.28 -38.40
N SER A 23 -4.54 -2.72 -39.34
CA SER A 23 -5.34 -1.52 -39.11
C SER A 23 -6.58 -1.81 -38.27
N ALA A 24 -7.27 -2.94 -38.46
CA ALA A 24 -8.43 -3.35 -37.68
C ALA A 24 -8.06 -3.61 -36.21
N THR A 25 -6.89 -4.18 -35.92
CA THR A 25 -6.39 -4.37 -34.54
C THR A 25 -5.93 -3.04 -33.91
N ARG A 26 -5.39 -2.11 -34.71
CA ARG A 26 -5.14 -0.74 -34.25
C ARG A 26 -6.42 0.05 -34.02
N GLU A 27 -7.43 -0.07 -34.89
CA GLU A 27 -8.72 0.60 -34.74
C GLU A 27 -9.55 0.08 -33.57
N ALA A 28 -9.47 -1.20 -33.20
CA ALA A 28 -10.15 -1.76 -32.03
C ALA A 28 -9.59 -1.21 -30.69
N VAL A 29 -8.32 -0.80 -30.65
CA VAL A 29 -7.71 -0.13 -29.48
C VAL A 29 -8.10 1.37 -29.39
N GLU A 30 -8.56 1.97 -30.50
CA GLU A 30 -8.93 3.40 -30.58
C GLU A 30 -10.43 3.69 -30.35
N ARG A 31 -11.29 2.68 -30.23
CA ARG A 31 -12.77 2.84 -30.19
C ARG A 31 -13.38 3.20 -28.85
N SER A 32 -12.63 3.40 -27.77
CA SER A 32 -13.23 4.01 -26.56
C SER A 32 -13.53 5.50 -26.82
N PRO A 33 -14.69 6.04 -26.40
CA PRO A 33 -15.01 7.46 -26.55
C PRO A 33 -13.97 8.27 -25.80
N GLN A 34 -12.99 8.77 -26.55
CA GLN A 34 -11.89 9.48 -25.95
C GLN A 34 -12.37 10.86 -25.49
N MET A 35 -12.34 11.07 -24.20
CA MET A 35 -12.43 12.39 -23.62
C MET A 35 -11.36 13.30 -24.27
N SER A 36 -11.69 14.56 -24.54
CA SER A 36 -10.70 15.50 -25.07
C SER A 36 -9.46 15.56 -24.16
N GLN A 37 -8.29 15.80 -24.74
CA GLN A 37 -7.04 15.83 -23.96
C GLN A 37 -7.07 16.88 -22.84
N ARG A 38 -7.71 18.04 -23.07
CA ARG A 38 -7.87 19.07 -22.04
C ARG A 38 -8.76 18.60 -20.90
N ALA A 39 -9.91 17.99 -21.21
CA ALA A 39 -10.82 17.45 -20.20
C ALA A 39 -10.15 16.32 -19.41
N TRP A 40 -9.40 15.45 -20.08
CA TRP A 40 -8.62 14.39 -19.43
C TRP A 40 -7.62 14.97 -18.43
N LEU A 41 -6.77 15.90 -18.87
CA LEU A 41 -5.75 16.49 -18.02
C LEU A 41 -6.38 17.20 -16.81
N PHE A 42 -7.44 17.97 -17.04
CA PHE A 42 -8.16 18.65 -15.97
C PHE A 42 -8.71 17.64 -14.94
N SER A 43 -9.44 16.62 -15.39
CA SER A 43 -10.04 15.61 -14.50
C SER A 43 -8.98 14.78 -13.77
N ALA A 44 -7.93 14.34 -14.48
CA ALA A 44 -6.84 13.57 -13.89
C ALA A 44 -6.08 14.39 -12.82
N THR A 45 -5.80 15.66 -13.10
CA THR A 45 -5.16 16.57 -12.13
C THR A 45 -6.07 16.82 -10.93
N THR A 46 -7.37 17.01 -11.13
CA THR A 46 -8.35 17.17 -10.04
C THR A 46 -8.36 15.95 -9.12
N VAL A 47 -8.42 14.73 -9.68
CA VAL A 47 -8.38 13.48 -8.90
C VAL A 47 -7.08 13.37 -8.09
N LEU A 48 -5.93 13.70 -8.68
CA LEU A 48 -4.65 13.69 -7.98
C LEU A 48 -4.59 14.73 -6.86
N ILE A 49 -5.09 15.95 -7.10
CA ILE A 49 -5.13 17.01 -6.07
C ILE A 49 -6.04 16.59 -4.92
N VAL A 50 -7.24 16.09 -5.20
CA VAL A 50 -8.17 15.60 -4.17
C VAL A 50 -7.55 14.44 -3.38
N GLY A 51 -6.96 13.47 -4.08
CA GLY A 51 -6.27 12.35 -3.44
C GLY A 51 -5.09 12.76 -2.57
N ALA A 52 -4.32 13.76 -2.99
CA ALA A 52 -3.23 14.34 -2.20
C ALA A 52 -3.76 15.12 -0.99
N PHE A 53 -4.77 15.96 -1.18
CA PHE A 53 -5.40 16.72 -0.10
C PHE A 53 -5.92 15.81 1.02
N LEU A 54 -6.69 14.77 0.69
CA LEU A 54 -7.27 13.85 1.66
C LEU A 54 -6.20 13.07 2.45
N ARG A 55 -5.02 12.86 1.88
CA ARG A 55 -3.91 12.17 2.54
C ARG A 55 -3.03 13.09 3.38
N LEU A 56 -2.95 14.37 3.02
CA LEU A 56 -2.08 15.35 3.68
C LEU A 56 -2.79 16.15 4.78
N VAL A 57 -4.11 16.42 4.62
CA VAL A 57 -4.86 17.20 5.60
C VAL A 57 -4.87 16.49 6.96
N ASN A 58 -4.49 17.22 8.00
CA ASN A 58 -4.41 16.71 9.37
C ASN A 58 -3.64 15.37 9.48
N LEU A 59 -2.50 15.24 8.79
CA LEU A 59 -1.73 13.99 8.74
C LEU A 59 -1.23 13.53 10.12
N THR A 60 -1.15 14.42 11.09
CA THR A 60 -0.74 14.14 12.48
C THR A 60 -1.90 13.95 13.45
N LEU A 61 -3.16 13.96 12.96
CA LEU A 61 -4.36 13.84 13.80
C LEU A 61 -4.39 12.53 14.59
N VAL A 62 -4.10 11.44 13.90
CA VAL A 62 -4.13 10.08 14.46
C VAL A 62 -2.84 9.84 15.24
N PRO A 63 -2.89 9.39 16.52
CA PRO A 63 -1.70 8.96 17.25
C PRO A 63 -0.92 7.88 16.47
N LEU A 64 0.36 7.68 16.76
CA LEU A 64 1.08 6.57 16.13
C LEU A 64 0.53 5.23 16.61
N HIS A 65 0.33 4.32 15.68
CA HIS A 65 0.07 2.93 15.99
C HIS A 65 1.32 2.24 16.57
N HIS A 66 1.14 1.09 17.21
CA HIS A 66 2.23 0.24 17.68
C HIS A 66 3.31 0.05 16.60
N ASP A 67 2.91 -0.43 15.41
CA ASP A 67 3.83 -0.72 14.30
C ASP A 67 4.51 0.55 13.77
N GLU A 68 3.82 1.70 13.76
CA GLU A 68 4.44 2.97 13.40
C GLU A 68 5.53 3.38 14.39
N GLY A 69 5.31 3.13 15.69
CA GLY A 69 6.32 3.36 16.73
C GLY A 69 7.55 2.49 16.53
N VAL A 70 7.37 1.20 16.27
CA VAL A 70 8.45 0.25 15.96
C VAL A 70 9.21 0.68 14.69
N ASN A 71 8.50 0.97 13.62
CA ASN A 71 9.09 1.45 12.36
C ASN A 71 9.81 2.78 12.55
N GLY A 72 9.26 3.68 13.39
CA GLY A 72 9.88 4.94 13.77
C GLY A 72 11.23 4.73 14.47
N ASN A 73 11.33 3.72 15.35
CA ASN A 73 12.58 3.38 16.01
C ASN A 73 13.66 2.91 15.03
N PHE A 74 13.33 2.08 14.04
CA PHE A 74 14.28 1.71 12.98
C PHE A 74 14.71 2.92 12.14
N LEU A 75 13.80 3.84 11.89
CA LEU A 75 14.14 5.08 11.18
C LEU A 75 15.04 6.00 12.04
N LEU A 76 14.85 6.05 13.36
CA LEU A 76 15.76 6.74 14.29
C LEU A 76 17.16 6.15 14.21
N GLN A 77 17.29 4.82 14.26
CA GLN A 77 18.59 4.14 14.10
C GLN A 77 19.26 4.48 12.77
N LEU A 78 18.50 4.61 11.68
CA LEU A 78 19.04 4.97 10.36
C LEU A 78 19.49 6.44 10.28
N VAL A 79 18.66 7.38 10.73
CA VAL A 79 18.84 8.81 10.49
C VAL A 79 19.67 9.49 11.59
N ARG A 80 19.40 9.16 12.86
CA ARG A 80 20.04 9.76 14.04
C ARG A 80 21.29 9.00 14.45
N ASP A 81 21.14 7.70 14.65
CA ASP A 81 22.18 6.88 15.29
C ASP A 81 23.14 6.26 14.27
N ARG A 82 22.75 6.14 13.00
CA ARG A 82 23.51 5.56 11.88
C ARG A 82 23.94 4.11 12.11
N THR A 83 23.13 3.37 12.87
CA THR A 83 23.39 1.98 13.27
C THR A 83 22.48 0.98 12.56
N TYR A 84 21.48 1.45 11.81
CA TYR A 84 20.50 0.58 11.17
C TYR A 84 21.17 -0.36 10.14
N VAL A 85 20.90 -1.64 10.31
CA VAL A 85 21.11 -2.70 9.30
C VAL A 85 19.81 -3.52 9.21
N TYR A 86 19.60 -4.17 8.06
CA TYR A 86 18.45 -5.05 7.92
C TYR A 86 18.47 -6.18 8.95
N ASP A 87 17.38 -6.34 9.68
CA ASP A 87 17.17 -7.37 10.70
C ASP A 87 15.96 -8.23 10.32
N PRO A 88 16.14 -9.55 10.11
CA PRO A 88 15.03 -10.45 9.77
C PRO A 88 13.98 -10.60 10.88
N GLN A 89 14.33 -10.29 12.14
CA GLN A 89 13.38 -10.30 13.25
C GLN A 89 12.33 -9.19 13.17
N ASN A 90 12.60 -8.15 12.37
CA ASN A 90 11.60 -7.11 12.06
C ASN A 90 10.55 -7.57 11.04
N TYR A 91 10.71 -8.74 10.47
CA TYR A 91 9.82 -9.41 9.49
C TYR A 91 9.62 -8.70 8.15
N HIS A 92 9.86 -7.39 8.04
CA HIS A 92 9.64 -6.60 6.84
C HIS A 92 10.94 -6.12 6.23
N GLY A 93 10.91 -5.85 4.93
CA GLY A 93 12.08 -5.37 4.21
C GLY A 93 12.44 -3.91 4.52
N PRO A 94 13.63 -3.46 4.14
CA PRO A 94 14.21 -2.19 4.56
C PRO A 94 13.73 -0.96 3.77
N THR A 95 12.95 -1.13 2.70
CA THR A 95 12.63 -0.02 1.78
C THR A 95 11.89 1.13 2.45
N LEU A 96 10.97 0.84 3.39
CA LEU A 96 10.23 1.87 4.12
C LEU A 96 11.21 2.85 4.78
N TYR A 97 12.22 2.36 5.48
CA TYR A 97 13.17 3.20 6.21
C TYR A 97 14.05 4.01 5.28
N TYR A 98 14.58 3.40 4.20
CA TYR A 98 15.43 4.11 3.25
C TYR A 98 14.70 5.19 2.47
N PHE A 99 13.47 4.93 2.01
CA PHE A 99 12.66 5.96 1.37
C PHE A 99 12.25 7.07 2.35
N SER A 100 11.96 6.70 3.61
CA SER A 100 11.58 7.67 4.63
C SER A 100 12.74 8.54 5.09
N ALA A 101 13.96 8.02 5.10
CA ALA A 101 15.16 8.79 5.44
C ALA A 101 15.43 9.94 4.45
N LEU A 102 14.94 9.85 3.21
CA LEU A 102 15.09 10.92 2.21
C LEU A 102 14.45 12.23 2.67
N ILE A 103 13.31 12.18 3.36
CA ILE A 103 12.58 13.38 3.79
C ILE A 103 13.39 14.20 4.81
N PRO A 104 13.81 13.67 5.97
CA PRO A 104 14.63 14.42 6.91
C PRO A 104 16.00 14.82 6.31
N TRP A 105 16.59 14.04 5.41
CA TRP A 105 17.82 14.43 4.73
C TRP A 105 17.62 15.65 3.80
N ILE A 106 16.53 15.66 3.03
CA ILE A 106 16.16 16.80 2.17
C ILE A 106 15.90 18.05 3.04
N VAL A 107 15.09 17.91 4.11
CA VAL A 107 14.78 19.02 5.01
C VAL A 107 16.07 19.62 5.61
N ARG A 108 16.99 18.79 6.04
CA ARG A 108 18.29 19.22 6.58
C ARG A 108 19.18 19.87 5.53
N PHE A 109 19.22 19.33 4.31
CA PHE A 109 20.02 19.87 3.21
C PHE A 109 19.60 21.32 2.86
N PHE A 110 18.31 21.61 2.85
CA PHE A 110 17.80 22.97 2.61
C PHE A 110 17.84 23.89 3.84
N GLY A 111 18.54 23.49 4.92
CA GLY A 111 18.72 24.30 6.12
C GLY A 111 17.46 24.45 6.98
N GLY A 112 16.45 23.60 6.75
CA GLY A 112 15.22 23.59 7.52
C GLY A 112 15.46 23.11 8.95
N LYS A 113 15.30 24.00 9.93
CA LYS A 113 15.04 23.59 11.31
C LYS A 113 13.56 23.27 11.40
N VAL A 114 13.22 21.99 11.42
CA VAL A 114 11.84 21.60 11.74
C VAL A 114 11.63 21.92 13.22
N ALA A 115 10.61 22.72 13.52
CA ALA A 115 10.28 23.06 14.89
C ALA A 115 10.08 21.78 15.71
N GLY A 116 10.87 21.60 16.76
CA GLY A 116 10.76 20.50 17.70
C GLY A 116 11.60 19.25 17.39
N ASP A 117 12.34 19.16 16.27
CA ASP A 117 13.20 17.99 16.03
C ASP A 117 14.48 18.37 15.23
N LYS A 118 15.63 18.15 15.89
CA LYS A 118 16.97 18.41 15.32
C LYS A 118 17.26 17.61 14.05
N TYR A 119 16.63 16.45 13.88
CA TYR A 119 16.88 15.51 12.79
C TYR A 119 15.77 15.55 11.72
N GLY A 120 14.69 16.30 11.94
CA GLY A 120 13.53 16.35 11.04
C GLY A 120 12.64 15.10 11.13
N LEU A 121 12.69 14.37 12.23
CA LEU A 121 11.95 13.14 12.48
C LEU A 121 10.61 13.43 13.20
N THR A 122 9.73 14.18 12.56
CA THR A 122 8.38 14.44 13.06
C THR A 122 7.39 13.39 12.58
N THR A 123 6.26 13.21 13.28
CA THR A 123 5.16 12.33 12.84
C THR A 123 4.70 12.66 11.42
N PHE A 124 4.65 13.95 11.06
CA PHE A 124 4.33 14.38 9.70
C PHE A 124 5.35 13.85 8.67
N ASN A 125 6.64 14.07 8.94
CA ASN A 125 7.71 13.74 7.99
C ASN A 125 7.85 12.23 7.76
N ILE A 126 7.67 11.40 8.80
CA ILE A 126 7.79 9.94 8.65
C ILE A 126 6.63 9.36 7.84
N ARG A 127 5.43 9.97 7.89
CA ARG A 127 4.25 9.56 7.12
C ARG A 127 4.25 10.05 5.67
N LEU A 128 5.06 11.06 5.32
CA LEU A 128 5.10 11.61 3.95
C LEU A 128 5.42 10.55 2.88
N PRO A 129 6.38 9.64 3.04
CA PRO A 129 6.67 8.62 2.03
C PRO A 129 5.47 7.74 1.71
N THR A 130 4.76 7.26 2.70
CA THR A 130 3.55 6.43 2.50
C THR A 130 2.44 7.20 1.79
N VAL A 131 2.27 8.49 2.10
CA VAL A 131 1.37 9.42 1.40
C VAL A 131 1.79 9.58 -0.06
N ILE A 132 3.07 9.81 -0.33
CA ILE A 132 3.60 9.99 -1.70
C ILE A 132 3.34 8.73 -2.54
N PHE A 133 3.62 7.55 -2.01
CA PHE A 133 3.36 6.28 -2.70
C PHE A 133 1.86 6.02 -2.88
N GLY A 134 1.01 6.43 -1.91
CA GLY A 134 -0.44 6.39 -2.05
C GLY A 134 -0.96 7.28 -3.19
N ILE A 135 -0.42 8.50 -3.34
CA ILE A 135 -0.75 9.39 -4.47
C ILE A 135 -0.20 8.83 -5.79
N ALA A 136 1.02 8.29 -5.78
CA ALA A 136 1.62 7.67 -6.96
C ALA A 136 0.82 6.44 -7.43
N THR A 137 0.16 5.71 -6.53
CA THR A 137 -0.76 4.61 -6.87
C THR A 137 -1.98 5.12 -7.65
N ILE A 138 -2.54 6.29 -7.29
CA ILE A 138 -3.61 6.94 -8.04
C ILE A 138 -3.13 7.30 -9.46
N TRP A 139 -1.91 7.83 -9.58
CA TRP A 139 -1.31 8.16 -10.88
C TRP A 139 -1.11 6.90 -11.75
N LEU A 140 -0.69 5.76 -11.18
CA LEU A 140 -0.57 4.51 -11.92
C LEU A 140 -1.92 4.07 -12.52
N ALA A 141 -3.04 4.25 -11.81
CA ALA A 141 -4.37 3.93 -12.34
C ALA A 141 -4.71 4.79 -13.56
N LEU A 142 -4.36 6.07 -13.55
CA LEU A 142 -4.52 6.97 -14.71
C LEU A 142 -3.69 6.52 -15.92
N CYS A 143 -2.55 5.84 -15.72
CA CYS A 143 -1.72 5.30 -16.79
C CYS A 143 -2.42 4.20 -17.62
N LEU A 144 -3.50 3.61 -17.09
CA LEU A 144 -4.29 2.57 -17.77
C LEU A 144 -5.34 3.12 -18.76
N ARG A 145 -5.41 4.45 -18.98
CA ARG A 145 -6.38 5.12 -19.85
C ARG A 145 -6.62 4.40 -21.19
N LYS A 146 -5.55 3.98 -21.85
CA LYS A 146 -5.62 3.32 -23.17
C LYS A 146 -6.17 1.89 -23.11
N ARG A 147 -6.26 1.31 -21.93
CA ARG A 147 -6.60 -0.10 -21.71
C ARG A 147 -8.03 -0.29 -21.18
N ILE A 148 -8.45 0.56 -20.24
CA ILE A 148 -9.78 0.48 -19.63
C ILE A 148 -10.64 1.71 -19.94
N GLY A 149 -10.26 2.51 -20.94
CA GLY A 149 -10.97 3.73 -21.33
C GLY A 149 -10.67 4.93 -20.41
N SER A 150 -11.01 6.14 -20.89
CA SER A 150 -10.81 7.37 -20.11
C SER A 150 -11.70 7.39 -18.86
N ILE A 151 -12.98 7.01 -19.01
CA ILE A 151 -13.93 6.95 -17.88
C ILE A 151 -13.48 5.89 -16.88
N GLY A 152 -13.08 4.70 -17.34
CA GLY A 152 -12.61 3.62 -16.48
C GLY A 152 -11.38 3.99 -15.66
N ALA A 153 -10.38 4.59 -16.29
CA ALA A 153 -9.16 5.00 -15.59
C ALA A 153 -9.40 6.15 -14.59
N LEU A 154 -10.24 7.14 -14.95
CA LEU A 154 -10.64 8.21 -14.03
C LEU A 154 -11.44 7.68 -12.86
N SER A 155 -12.40 6.79 -13.11
CA SER A 155 -13.23 6.18 -12.06
C SER A 155 -12.38 5.33 -11.11
N ALA A 156 -11.47 4.50 -11.62
CA ALA A 156 -10.54 3.72 -10.80
C ALA A 156 -9.66 4.64 -9.93
N ALA A 157 -9.07 5.66 -10.54
CA ALA A 157 -8.24 6.63 -9.83
C ALA A 157 -9.03 7.42 -8.77
N ALA A 158 -10.27 7.84 -9.08
CA ALA A 158 -11.15 8.53 -8.14
C ALA A 158 -11.54 7.61 -6.97
N LEU A 159 -11.89 6.36 -7.24
CA LEU A 159 -12.21 5.37 -6.20
C LEU A 159 -11.00 5.13 -5.27
N ILE A 160 -9.78 5.00 -5.81
CA ILE A 160 -8.56 4.90 -4.98
C ILE A 160 -8.34 6.20 -4.18
N ALA A 161 -8.63 7.37 -4.78
CA ALA A 161 -8.44 8.67 -4.13
C ALA A 161 -9.36 8.87 -2.92
N ILE A 162 -10.61 8.36 -3.00
CA ILE A 162 -11.65 8.53 -1.96
C ILE A 162 -12.00 7.23 -1.22
N SER A 163 -11.28 6.11 -1.44
CA SER A 163 -11.47 4.88 -0.66
C SER A 163 -11.12 5.14 0.80
N PRO A 164 -12.00 4.79 1.76
CA PRO A 164 -11.74 4.94 3.19
C PRO A 164 -10.41 4.32 3.61
N GLY A 165 -10.19 3.04 3.26
CA GLY A 165 -9.00 2.29 3.62
C GLY A 165 -7.75 2.73 2.85
N ALA A 166 -7.86 3.08 1.56
CA ALA A 166 -6.70 3.56 0.80
C ALA A 166 -6.19 4.92 1.33
N VAL A 167 -7.07 5.78 1.83
CA VAL A 167 -6.67 7.03 2.50
C VAL A 167 -6.09 6.72 3.87
N TYR A 168 -6.80 5.96 4.71
CA TYR A 168 -6.40 5.63 6.08
C TYR A 168 -5.02 4.98 6.12
N LEU A 169 -4.81 3.91 5.34
CA LEU A 169 -3.56 3.14 5.33
C LEU A 169 -2.39 3.86 4.66
N SER A 170 -2.63 4.80 3.74
CA SER A 170 -1.54 5.64 3.20
C SER A 170 -1.11 6.76 4.14
N ARG A 171 -1.88 7.05 5.20
CA ARG A 171 -1.53 7.98 6.28
C ARG A 171 -0.82 7.29 7.45
N TYR A 172 -0.53 6.02 7.30
CA TYR A 172 0.10 5.12 8.27
C TYR A 172 1.56 4.87 7.89
N PHE A 173 2.48 4.97 8.81
CA PHE A 173 3.91 4.70 8.56
C PHE A 173 4.21 3.21 8.58
N ILE A 174 3.66 2.50 7.59
CA ILE A 174 3.80 1.05 7.38
C ILE A 174 4.14 0.72 5.93
N HIS A 175 4.53 -0.51 5.67
CA HIS A 175 5.08 -0.96 4.38
C HIS A 175 4.05 -1.05 3.25
N GLU A 176 2.76 -1.10 3.55
CA GLU A 176 1.68 -1.45 2.62
C GLU A 176 1.58 -0.52 1.42
N SER A 177 1.64 0.80 1.62
CA SER A 177 1.52 1.77 0.52
C SER A 177 2.65 1.62 -0.50
N LEU A 178 3.88 1.38 -0.05
CA LEU A 178 5.04 1.12 -0.90
C LEU A 178 4.87 -0.21 -1.64
N PHE A 179 4.51 -1.25 -0.90
CA PHE A 179 4.34 -2.60 -1.42
C PHE A 179 3.30 -2.65 -2.54
N VAL A 180 2.13 -2.05 -2.32
CA VAL A 180 1.04 -2.01 -3.30
C VAL A 180 1.41 -1.16 -4.52
N PHE A 181 2.08 -0.03 -4.32
CA PHE A 181 2.61 0.78 -5.42
C PHE A 181 3.56 -0.01 -6.30
N PHE A 182 4.53 -0.72 -5.72
CA PHE A 182 5.47 -1.53 -6.49
C PHE A 182 4.80 -2.73 -7.17
N THR A 183 3.87 -3.41 -6.50
CA THR A 183 3.07 -4.47 -7.10
C THR A 183 2.31 -3.98 -8.33
N PHE A 184 1.63 -2.84 -8.23
CA PHE A 184 0.92 -2.23 -9.33
C PHE A 184 1.86 -1.67 -10.41
N GLY A 185 3.02 -1.19 -10.00
CA GLY A 185 4.10 -0.77 -10.90
C GLY A 185 4.56 -1.87 -11.86
N ILE A 186 4.66 -3.12 -11.38
CA ILE A 186 4.95 -4.29 -12.22
C ILE A 186 3.90 -4.44 -13.33
N VAL A 187 2.61 -4.34 -12.97
CA VAL A 187 1.51 -4.48 -13.92
C VAL A 187 1.54 -3.36 -14.98
N VAL A 188 1.65 -2.10 -14.54
CA VAL A 188 1.66 -0.96 -15.46
C VAL A 188 2.89 -0.98 -16.37
N ALA A 189 4.08 -1.25 -15.83
CA ALA A 189 5.31 -1.32 -16.60
C ALA A 189 5.30 -2.52 -17.56
N GLY A 190 4.80 -3.68 -17.13
CA GLY A 190 4.61 -4.86 -17.99
C GLY A 190 3.67 -4.59 -19.16
N LEU A 191 2.53 -3.93 -18.92
CA LEU A 191 1.60 -3.53 -19.97
C LEU A 191 2.23 -2.53 -20.94
N LYS A 192 3.01 -1.55 -20.45
CA LYS A 192 3.74 -0.60 -21.30
C LYS A 192 4.81 -1.30 -22.15
N TYR A 193 5.52 -2.27 -21.58
CA TYR A 193 6.46 -3.09 -22.36
C TYR A 193 5.72 -3.87 -23.45
N TYR A 194 4.62 -4.52 -23.10
CA TYR A 194 3.79 -5.25 -24.05
C TYR A 194 3.27 -4.37 -25.19
N ASP A 195 2.94 -3.09 -24.93
CA ASP A 195 2.41 -2.15 -25.94
C ASP A 195 3.48 -1.52 -26.82
N THR A 196 4.71 -1.36 -26.33
CA THR A 196 5.72 -0.51 -27.00
C THR A 196 6.99 -1.22 -27.37
N ALA A 197 7.21 -2.45 -26.90
CA ALA A 197 8.46 -3.22 -27.01
C ALA A 197 9.71 -2.46 -26.48
N ARG A 198 9.53 -1.37 -25.68
CA ARG A 198 10.65 -0.59 -25.14
C ARG A 198 11.23 -1.27 -23.91
N GLY A 199 12.47 -1.78 -24.00
CA GLY A 199 13.15 -2.51 -22.94
C GLY A 199 13.22 -1.78 -21.59
N GLY A 200 13.24 -0.45 -21.59
CA GLY A 200 13.20 0.36 -20.36
C GLY A 200 11.97 0.08 -19.46
N TYR A 201 10.83 -0.28 -20.05
CA TYR A 201 9.66 -0.66 -19.24
C TYR A 201 9.81 -2.04 -18.60
N LEU A 202 10.50 -2.97 -19.24
CA LEU A 202 10.80 -4.28 -18.63
C LEU A 202 11.79 -4.12 -17.45
N ILE A 203 12.80 -3.24 -17.61
CA ILE A 203 13.71 -2.88 -16.52
C ILE A 203 12.93 -2.22 -15.37
N LEU A 204 12.00 -1.30 -15.67
CA LEU A 204 11.16 -0.67 -14.66
C LEU A 204 10.26 -1.69 -13.92
N ALA A 205 9.72 -2.69 -14.64
CA ALA A 205 8.99 -3.79 -14.01
C ALA A 205 9.90 -4.62 -13.08
N ALA A 206 11.13 -4.90 -13.49
CA ALA A 206 12.11 -5.60 -12.67
C ALA A 206 12.54 -4.82 -11.42
N VAL A 207 12.75 -3.51 -11.54
CA VAL A 207 12.99 -2.62 -10.38
C VAL A 207 11.80 -2.62 -9.45
N SER A 208 10.58 -2.49 -9.96
CA SER A 208 9.36 -2.55 -9.15
C SER A 208 9.22 -3.90 -8.43
N ALA A 209 9.53 -5.01 -9.11
CA ALA A 209 9.52 -6.35 -8.50
C ALA A 209 10.58 -6.49 -7.39
N ALA A 210 11.79 -6.00 -7.61
CA ALA A 210 12.86 -6.03 -6.61
C ALA A 210 12.49 -5.18 -5.39
N LEU A 211 11.92 -3.99 -5.60
CA LEU A 211 11.45 -3.12 -4.52
C LEU A 211 10.24 -3.71 -3.79
N MET A 212 9.31 -4.38 -4.49
CA MET A 212 8.23 -5.13 -3.86
C MET A 212 8.78 -6.21 -2.92
N VAL A 213 9.74 -7.01 -3.38
CA VAL A 213 10.43 -8.04 -2.58
C VAL A 213 11.15 -7.42 -1.38
N ALA A 214 11.89 -6.32 -1.59
CA ALA A 214 12.62 -5.62 -0.54
C ALA A 214 11.74 -4.77 0.38
N THR A 215 10.41 -4.74 0.16
CA THR A 215 9.46 -4.04 1.01
C THR A 215 8.80 -4.98 2.01
N LYS A 216 8.27 -6.12 1.55
CA LYS A 216 7.49 -6.99 2.44
C LYS A 216 7.54 -8.45 1.97
N GLU A 217 7.66 -9.37 2.91
CA GLU A 217 7.71 -10.83 2.69
C GLU A 217 6.47 -11.39 2.01
N THR A 218 5.35 -10.70 2.11
CA THR A 218 4.10 -11.09 1.44
C THR A 218 4.15 -11.04 -0.09
N TRP A 219 5.28 -10.64 -0.68
CA TRP A 219 5.53 -10.78 -2.11
C TRP A 219 5.36 -12.21 -2.61
N ILE A 220 5.60 -13.21 -1.74
CA ILE A 220 5.41 -14.63 -2.02
C ILE A 220 3.94 -15.00 -2.32
N MET A 221 2.99 -14.16 -1.88
CA MET A 221 1.58 -14.28 -2.22
C MET A 221 1.23 -13.48 -3.48
N ASN A 222 1.67 -12.22 -3.55
CA ASN A 222 1.28 -11.29 -4.61
C ASN A 222 1.88 -11.69 -5.97
N GLY A 223 3.15 -12.09 -6.01
CA GLY A 223 3.82 -12.51 -7.25
C GLY A 223 3.15 -13.71 -7.93
N PRO A 224 3.00 -14.85 -7.24
CA PRO A 224 2.29 -16.00 -7.80
C PRO A 224 0.85 -15.69 -8.21
N VAL A 225 0.08 -14.93 -7.42
CA VAL A 225 -1.30 -14.58 -7.80
C VAL A 225 -1.35 -13.74 -9.07
N LEU A 226 -0.45 -12.77 -9.25
CA LEU A 226 -0.34 -12.00 -10.50
C LEU A 226 -0.05 -12.92 -11.71
N LEU A 227 0.87 -13.87 -11.54
CA LEU A 227 1.21 -14.83 -12.59
C LEU A 227 0.02 -15.76 -12.90
N ILE A 228 -0.65 -16.30 -11.88
CA ILE A 228 -1.83 -17.15 -12.05
C ILE A 228 -2.95 -16.37 -12.74
N ALA A 229 -3.23 -15.14 -12.33
CA ALA A 229 -4.23 -14.28 -12.96
C ALA A 229 -3.92 -14.05 -14.46
N LEU A 230 -2.64 -13.82 -14.80
CA LEU A 230 -2.19 -13.66 -16.19
C LEU A 230 -2.40 -14.94 -17.01
N VAL A 231 -1.97 -16.09 -16.46
CA VAL A 231 -2.11 -17.40 -17.12
C VAL A 231 -3.58 -17.77 -17.28
N CYS A 232 -4.39 -17.64 -16.23
CA CYS A 232 -5.83 -17.92 -16.30
C CYS A 232 -6.54 -17.02 -17.32
N THR A 233 -6.18 -15.73 -17.38
CA THR A 233 -6.70 -14.84 -18.42
C THR A 233 -6.33 -15.31 -19.81
N ALA A 234 -5.07 -15.67 -20.05
CA ALA A 234 -4.61 -16.16 -21.34
C ALA A 234 -5.33 -17.46 -21.75
N VAL A 235 -5.41 -18.41 -20.83
CA VAL A 235 -6.10 -19.71 -21.06
C VAL A 235 -7.59 -19.49 -21.34
N TYR A 236 -8.26 -18.63 -20.57
CA TYR A 236 -9.68 -18.33 -20.76
C TYR A 236 -9.95 -17.82 -22.20
N PHE A 237 -9.20 -16.84 -22.67
CA PHE A 237 -9.39 -16.30 -24.01
C PHE A 237 -9.00 -17.30 -25.12
N LEU A 238 -8.00 -18.14 -24.91
CA LEU A 238 -7.67 -19.22 -25.84
C LEU A 238 -8.78 -20.26 -25.97
N LEU A 239 -9.41 -20.63 -24.85
CA LEU A 239 -10.53 -21.57 -24.84
C LEU A 239 -11.77 -20.94 -25.49
N ARG A 240 -12.04 -19.68 -25.18
CA ARG A 240 -13.18 -18.93 -25.72
C ARG A 240 -13.10 -18.78 -27.22
N ASP A 241 -11.94 -18.35 -27.74
CA ASP A 241 -11.72 -18.21 -29.20
C ASP A 241 -11.96 -19.55 -29.96
N LYS A 242 -11.62 -20.68 -29.30
CA LYS A 242 -11.91 -22.02 -29.87
C LYS A 242 -13.40 -22.37 -29.86
N LEU A 243 -14.11 -22.05 -28.76
CA LEU A 243 -15.54 -22.39 -28.63
C LEU A 243 -16.40 -21.54 -29.57
N ASP A 244 -16.07 -20.26 -29.72
CA ASP A 244 -16.79 -19.34 -30.61
C ASP A 244 -16.49 -19.54 -32.11
N GLY A 245 -15.62 -20.48 -32.44
CA GLY A 245 -15.21 -20.76 -33.84
C GLY A 245 -14.43 -19.60 -34.47
N THR A 246 -14.01 -18.64 -33.69
CA THR A 246 -13.22 -17.47 -34.09
C THR A 246 -11.72 -17.75 -33.99
N ALA A 247 -11.36 -18.99 -33.60
CA ALA A 247 -9.97 -19.40 -33.55
C ALA A 247 -9.39 -19.30 -34.97
N ASP A 248 -8.52 -18.32 -35.15
CA ASP A 248 -7.69 -18.18 -36.35
C ASP A 248 -6.95 -19.50 -36.57
N GLU A 249 -6.88 -19.99 -37.84
CA GLU A 249 -6.14 -21.21 -38.18
C GLU A 249 -4.64 -21.12 -37.85
N THR A 250 -4.17 -19.91 -37.48
CA THR A 250 -2.80 -19.69 -37.02
C THR A 250 -2.52 -20.42 -35.72
N SER A 251 -1.54 -21.29 -35.77
CA SER A 251 -1.08 -22.06 -34.61
C SER A 251 -0.68 -21.11 -33.44
N ILE A 252 -0.89 -21.56 -32.17
CA ILE A 252 -0.41 -20.83 -30.97
C ILE A 252 1.09 -20.49 -31.10
N THR A 253 1.86 -21.39 -31.72
CA THR A 253 3.30 -21.18 -31.96
C THR A 253 3.57 -20.04 -32.93
N GLU A 254 2.75 -19.84 -33.96
CA GLU A 254 2.87 -18.72 -34.89
C GLU A 254 2.52 -17.39 -34.23
N LYS A 255 1.43 -17.32 -33.44
CA LYS A 255 1.07 -16.12 -32.66
C LYS A 255 2.17 -15.76 -31.67
N LEU A 256 2.77 -16.75 -31.02
CA LEU A 256 3.88 -16.52 -30.09
C LEU A 256 5.12 -16.02 -30.85
N ARG A 257 5.42 -16.60 -32.00
CA ARG A 257 6.55 -16.16 -32.85
C ARG A 257 6.36 -14.73 -33.33
N GLU A 258 5.17 -14.37 -33.83
CA GLU A 258 4.85 -13.00 -34.26
C GLU A 258 5.01 -12.01 -33.09
N LYS A 259 4.61 -12.43 -31.87
CA LYS A 259 4.78 -11.58 -30.69
C LYS A 259 6.25 -11.43 -30.26
N ILE A 260 7.04 -12.50 -30.35
CA ILE A 260 8.50 -12.45 -30.12
C ILE A 260 9.17 -11.52 -31.12
N ASP A 261 8.80 -11.64 -32.40
CA ASP A 261 9.33 -10.80 -33.49
C ASP A 261 8.93 -9.31 -33.27
N TRP A 262 7.69 -9.04 -32.81
CA TRP A 262 7.24 -7.70 -32.40
C TRP A 262 8.07 -7.14 -31.25
N LEU A 263 8.50 -7.97 -30.29
CA LEU A 263 9.33 -7.59 -29.16
C LEU A 263 10.82 -7.43 -29.53
N GLY A 264 11.16 -7.50 -30.83
CA GLY A 264 12.50 -7.28 -31.34
C GLY A 264 13.23 -8.57 -31.77
N GLY A 265 12.55 -9.72 -31.72
CA GLY A 265 13.12 -11.03 -32.00
C GLY A 265 13.68 -11.76 -30.76
N PRO A 266 14.06 -13.04 -30.91
CA PRO A 266 14.41 -13.89 -29.77
C PRO A 266 15.68 -13.43 -29.02
N ILE A 267 16.73 -12.98 -29.75
CA ILE A 267 17.99 -12.59 -29.15
C ILE A 267 17.85 -11.26 -28.33
N PRO A 268 17.31 -10.16 -28.91
CA PRO A 268 17.04 -8.94 -28.12
C PRO A 268 16.10 -9.16 -26.95
N LEU A 269 15.05 -10.00 -27.12
CA LEU A 269 14.14 -10.34 -26.02
C LEU A 269 14.89 -11.06 -24.90
N LEU A 270 15.69 -12.08 -25.21
CA LEU A 270 16.49 -12.77 -24.20
C LEU A 270 17.46 -11.81 -23.50
N THR A 271 18.13 -10.95 -24.27
CA THR A 271 19.08 -9.98 -23.72
C THR A 271 18.41 -9.05 -22.73
N ILE A 272 17.27 -8.44 -23.09
CA ILE A 272 16.59 -7.51 -22.17
C ILE A 272 16.00 -8.22 -20.94
N VAL A 273 15.56 -9.47 -21.07
CA VAL A 273 15.12 -10.30 -19.93
C VAL A 273 16.27 -10.58 -18.97
N LEU A 274 17.45 -10.95 -19.50
CA LEU A 274 18.64 -11.16 -18.66
C LEU A 274 19.10 -9.88 -17.96
N VAL A 275 19.09 -8.75 -18.68
CA VAL A 275 19.39 -7.43 -18.06
C VAL A 275 18.38 -7.08 -16.98
N ALA A 276 17.09 -7.26 -17.24
CA ALA A 276 16.04 -7.01 -16.26
C ALA A 276 16.19 -7.90 -15.01
N PHE A 277 16.52 -9.17 -15.20
CA PHE A 277 16.81 -10.11 -14.11
C PHE A 277 18.05 -9.69 -13.29
N ALA A 278 19.12 -9.29 -13.96
CA ALA A 278 20.33 -8.79 -13.29
C ALA A 278 20.04 -7.53 -12.49
N VAL A 279 19.23 -6.59 -13.02
CA VAL A 279 18.78 -5.39 -12.31
C VAL A 279 17.91 -5.77 -11.11
N PHE A 280 16.98 -6.72 -11.24
CA PHE A 280 16.19 -7.23 -10.13
C PHE A 280 17.08 -7.72 -8.98
N ILE A 281 18.06 -8.59 -9.27
CA ILE A 281 18.99 -9.12 -8.27
C ILE A 281 19.81 -7.99 -7.64
N LEU A 282 20.38 -7.10 -8.47
CA LEU A 282 21.19 -5.99 -7.98
C LEU A 282 20.42 -5.08 -7.01
N VAL A 283 19.19 -4.70 -7.35
CA VAL A 283 18.36 -3.83 -6.51
C VAL A 283 17.97 -4.55 -5.21
N ALA A 284 17.55 -5.82 -5.28
CA ALA A 284 17.21 -6.59 -4.09
C ALA A 284 18.43 -6.74 -3.14
N VAL A 285 19.58 -7.12 -3.68
CA VAL A 285 20.84 -7.24 -2.91
C VAL A 285 21.24 -5.90 -2.30
N PHE A 286 21.15 -4.81 -3.06
CA PHE A 286 21.50 -3.46 -2.62
C PHE A 286 20.70 -3.05 -1.36
N PHE A 287 19.40 -3.25 -1.37
CA PHE A 287 18.55 -2.88 -0.23
C PHE A 287 18.75 -3.80 0.97
N TYR A 288 18.70 -5.12 0.78
CA TYR A 288 18.86 -6.08 1.89
C TYR A 288 20.26 -6.08 2.51
N SER A 289 21.29 -5.78 1.73
CA SER A 289 22.66 -5.65 2.24
C SER A 289 22.96 -4.26 2.84
N SER A 290 21.96 -3.40 3.02
CA SER A 290 22.16 -2.04 3.52
C SER A 290 23.23 -1.29 2.69
N PHE A 291 23.01 -1.20 1.37
CA PHE A 291 23.94 -0.58 0.41
C PHE A 291 25.32 -1.26 0.36
N PHE A 292 25.34 -2.59 0.41
CA PHE A 292 26.51 -3.48 0.47
C PHE A 292 27.30 -3.44 1.79
N TYR A 293 26.91 -2.60 2.75
CA TYR A 293 27.59 -2.53 4.05
C TYR A 293 27.46 -3.85 4.85
N ASN A 294 26.29 -4.51 4.78
CA ASN A 294 25.99 -5.77 5.47
C ASN A 294 25.94 -6.97 4.51
N TYR A 295 26.78 -6.98 3.47
CA TYR A 295 26.90 -8.12 2.54
C TYR A 295 27.90 -9.14 3.07
N PRO A 296 27.68 -10.47 2.96
CA PRO A 296 26.49 -11.13 2.39
C PRO A 296 25.36 -11.38 3.42
N LYS A 297 25.57 -11.00 4.70
CA LYS A 297 24.69 -11.35 5.82
C LYS A 297 23.25 -10.87 5.58
N GLY A 298 23.03 -9.62 5.19
CA GLY A 298 21.69 -9.07 4.97
C GLY A 298 20.89 -9.84 3.92
N VAL A 299 21.54 -10.31 2.85
CA VAL A 299 20.90 -11.15 1.82
C VAL A 299 20.52 -12.53 2.37
N SER A 300 21.43 -13.15 3.13
CA SER A 300 21.15 -14.42 3.81
C SER A 300 19.99 -14.29 4.80
N ASP A 301 19.94 -13.20 5.53
CA ASP A 301 18.88 -12.92 6.50
C ASP A 301 17.53 -12.67 5.82
N ALA A 302 17.51 -12.03 4.64
CA ALA A 302 16.31 -11.87 3.83
C ALA A 302 15.67 -13.22 3.43
N LEU A 303 16.48 -14.22 3.12
CA LEU A 303 15.98 -15.57 2.83
C LEU A 303 15.43 -16.27 4.09
N LYS A 304 16.04 -16.01 5.26
CA LYS A 304 15.57 -16.56 6.55
C LYS A 304 14.22 -15.96 6.98
N THR A 305 13.94 -14.71 6.60
CA THR A 305 12.68 -14.02 6.97
C THR A 305 11.45 -14.80 6.51
N LEU A 306 11.50 -15.45 5.34
CA LEU A 306 10.39 -16.29 4.86
C LEU A 306 10.07 -17.44 5.81
N ASN A 307 11.10 -18.09 6.37
CA ASN A 307 10.92 -19.14 7.35
C ASN A 307 10.45 -18.61 8.72
N LEU A 308 10.91 -17.42 9.12
CA LEU A 308 10.44 -16.77 10.34
C LEU A 308 8.96 -16.38 10.22
N TRP A 309 8.59 -15.81 9.08
CA TRP A 309 7.20 -15.42 8.83
C TRP A 309 6.23 -16.63 8.81
N SER A 310 6.63 -17.76 8.24
CA SER A 310 5.79 -18.96 8.20
C SER A 310 5.45 -19.51 9.59
N LYS A 311 6.26 -19.22 10.63
CA LYS A 311 6.02 -19.63 12.01
C LYS A 311 4.99 -18.76 12.74
N ARG A 312 4.70 -17.56 12.23
CA ARG A 312 3.75 -16.60 12.82
C ARG A 312 2.31 -16.77 12.33
N THR A 313 2.04 -17.75 11.50
CA THR A 313 0.70 -17.97 10.90
C THR A 313 -0.40 -18.21 11.94
N HIS A 314 -0.04 -18.50 13.20
CA HIS A 314 -0.94 -18.69 14.34
C HIS A 314 -1.14 -17.44 15.21
N GLU A 315 -0.47 -16.33 14.90
CA GLU A 315 -0.74 -15.03 15.52
C GLU A 315 -1.93 -14.36 14.80
N HIS A 316 -2.76 -13.59 15.50
CA HIS A 316 -3.91 -12.88 14.91
C HIS A 316 -4.81 -13.79 14.04
N GLU A 317 -5.14 -14.98 14.52
CA GLU A 317 -6.01 -15.92 13.81
C GLU A 317 -7.43 -15.38 13.66
N HIS A 318 -7.89 -15.34 12.43
CA HIS A 318 -9.24 -14.96 12.08
C HIS A 318 -9.85 -15.95 11.07
N PRO A 319 -11.19 -16.07 11.02
CA PRO A 319 -11.88 -16.93 10.08
C PRO A 319 -11.58 -16.52 8.63
N TRP A 320 -11.70 -17.48 7.69
CA TRP A 320 -11.38 -17.28 6.28
C TRP A 320 -12.12 -16.10 5.64
N TYR A 321 -13.34 -15.80 6.06
CA TYR A 321 -14.17 -14.71 5.53
C TYR A 321 -13.82 -13.32 6.07
N GLN A 322 -12.89 -13.19 6.98
CA GLN A 322 -12.63 -11.94 7.71
C GLN A 322 -12.27 -10.76 6.80
N TYR A 323 -11.46 -10.97 5.77
CA TYR A 323 -11.16 -9.90 4.81
C TYR A 323 -12.39 -9.48 4.01
N VAL A 324 -13.26 -10.43 3.63
CA VAL A 324 -14.52 -10.12 2.95
C VAL A 324 -15.41 -9.28 3.87
N TYR A 325 -15.52 -9.65 5.14
CA TYR A 325 -16.27 -8.89 6.14
C TYR A 325 -15.75 -7.45 6.28
N TRP A 326 -14.43 -7.26 6.43
CA TRP A 326 -13.82 -5.93 6.54
C TRP A 326 -14.05 -5.09 5.28
N LEU A 327 -13.86 -5.66 4.09
CA LEU A 327 -14.06 -4.98 2.82
C LEU A 327 -15.54 -4.65 2.58
N VAL A 328 -16.46 -5.53 2.91
CA VAL A 328 -17.90 -5.24 2.75
C VAL A 328 -18.32 -4.12 3.69
N ARG A 329 -17.76 -4.04 4.88
CA ARG A 329 -18.09 -3.01 5.86
C ARG A 329 -17.53 -1.63 5.49
N GLU A 330 -16.26 -1.59 5.06
CA GLU A 330 -15.53 -0.33 4.83
C GLU A 330 -15.48 0.07 3.35
N GLU A 331 -15.57 -0.89 2.42
CA GLU A 331 -15.39 -0.71 0.98
C GLU A 331 -16.54 -1.33 0.18
N SER A 332 -17.77 -1.28 0.70
CA SER A 332 -18.94 -1.96 0.10
C SER A 332 -19.15 -1.61 -1.38
N ALA A 333 -18.98 -0.36 -1.74
CA ALA A 333 -19.10 0.10 -3.13
C ALA A 333 -18.09 -0.56 -4.06
N LEU A 334 -16.82 -0.69 -3.62
CA LEU A 334 -15.78 -1.38 -4.40
C LEU A 334 -16.10 -2.87 -4.55
N MET A 335 -16.54 -3.53 -3.48
CA MET A 335 -16.88 -4.95 -3.51
C MET A 335 -18.02 -5.24 -4.49
N ILE A 336 -19.08 -4.42 -4.49
CA ILE A 336 -20.23 -4.57 -5.40
C ILE A 336 -19.79 -4.31 -6.85
N LEU A 337 -19.14 -3.18 -7.10
CA LEU A 337 -18.73 -2.81 -8.47
C LEU A 337 -17.69 -3.77 -9.04
N ALA A 338 -16.72 -4.22 -8.24
CA ALA A 338 -15.71 -5.18 -8.69
C ALA A 338 -16.34 -6.57 -8.92
N GLY A 339 -17.26 -7.01 -8.07
CA GLY A 339 -18.01 -8.25 -8.28
C GLY A 339 -18.77 -8.24 -9.60
N LEU A 340 -19.52 -7.16 -9.88
CA LEU A 340 -20.19 -6.96 -11.17
C LEU A 340 -19.18 -6.91 -12.33
N GLY A 341 -18.05 -6.23 -12.14
CA GLY A 341 -16.99 -6.14 -13.16
C GLY A 341 -16.38 -7.48 -13.52
N GLY A 342 -16.15 -8.33 -12.52
CA GLY A 342 -15.68 -9.70 -12.74
C GLY A 342 -16.66 -10.53 -13.54
N LEU A 343 -17.95 -10.48 -13.20
CA LEU A 343 -19.02 -11.16 -13.95
C LEU A 343 -19.13 -10.63 -15.39
N ILE A 344 -19.09 -9.30 -15.58
CA ILE A 344 -19.12 -8.68 -16.89
C ILE A 344 -17.90 -9.11 -17.72
N ALA A 345 -16.70 -9.12 -17.15
CA ALA A 345 -15.48 -9.51 -17.83
C ALA A 345 -15.49 -10.98 -18.28
N LEU A 346 -16.06 -11.87 -17.46
CA LEU A 346 -16.29 -13.27 -17.79
C LEU A 346 -17.35 -13.43 -18.90
N TRP A 347 -18.45 -12.70 -18.82
CA TRP A 347 -19.54 -12.85 -19.77
C TRP A 347 -19.19 -12.27 -21.17
N ARG A 348 -18.77 -10.98 -21.19
CA ARG A 348 -18.51 -10.28 -22.47
C ARG A 348 -17.27 -10.79 -23.16
N ALA A 349 -16.25 -11.16 -22.40
CA ALA A 349 -14.95 -11.64 -22.90
C ALA A 349 -14.32 -10.72 -23.99
N ASP A 350 -14.58 -9.41 -23.90
CA ASP A 350 -14.12 -8.40 -24.85
C ASP A 350 -12.87 -7.65 -24.39
N ASN A 351 -12.55 -7.74 -23.09
CA ASN A 351 -11.42 -7.04 -22.48
C ASN A 351 -10.56 -7.96 -21.60
N ARG A 352 -9.42 -8.38 -22.15
CA ARG A 352 -8.44 -9.23 -21.44
C ARG A 352 -7.96 -8.60 -20.14
N LEU A 353 -7.75 -7.27 -20.13
CA LEU A 353 -7.31 -6.59 -18.90
C LEU A 353 -8.42 -6.57 -17.85
N GLY A 354 -9.68 -6.37 -18.21
CA GLY A 354 -10.80 -6.43 -17.28
C GLY A 354 -10.87 -7.76 -16.54
N LEU A 355 -10.72 -8.89 -17.26
CA LEU A 355 -10.66 -10.21 -16.65
C LEU A 355 -9.42 -10.40 -15.77
N PHE A 356 -8.24 -9.96 -16.24
CA PHE A 356 -7.01 -10.03 -15.46
C PHE A 356 -7.14 -9.25 -14.12
N LEU A 357 -7.70 -8.05 -14.16
CA LEU A 357 -7.89 -7.22 -12.96
C LEU A 357 -8.82 -7.90 -11.94
N ALA A 358 -9.91 -8.49 -12.42
CA ALA A 358 -10.84 -9.25 -11.57
C ALA A 358 -10.17 -10.49 -10.95
N LEU A 359 -9.44 -11.27 -11.76
CA LEU A 359 -8.70 -12.44 -11.28
C LEU A 359 -7.58 -12.05 -10.31
N TRP A 360 -6.91 -10.93 -10.53
CA TRP A 360 -5.93 -10.39 -9.59
C TRP A 360 -6.60 -10.01 -8.26
N ALA A 361 -7.69 -9.22 -8.28
CA ALA A 361 -8.40 -8.77 -7.09
C ALA A 361 -8.93 -9.93 -6.24
N PHE A 362 -9.75 -10.78 -6.87
CA PHE A 362 -10.37 -11.90 -6.17
C PHE A 362 -9.40 -13.06 -5.91
N GLY A 363 -8.38 -13.22 -6.74
CA GLY A 363 -7.29 -14.17 -6.51
C GLY A 363 -6.48 -13.82 -5.27
N LEU A 364 -6.10 -12.54 -5.07
CA LEU A 364 -5.45 -12.10 -3.84
C LEU A 364 -6.36 -12.28 -2.62
N LEU A 365 -7.61 -11.82 -2.72
CA LEU A 365 -8.58 -11.97 -1.63
C LEU A 365 -8.74 -13.44 -1.23
N SER A 366 -8.83 -14.34 -2.20
CA SER A 366 -8.93 -15.78 -1.95
C SER A 366 -7.64 -16.34 -1.31
N ALA A 367 -6.47 -16.02 -1.87
CA ALA A 367 -5.19 -16.53 -1.39
C ALA A 367 -4.92 -16.10 0.07
N TYR A 368 -5.12 -14.83 0.40
CA TYR A 368 -4.94 -14.35 1.77
C TYR A 368 -6.03 -14.85 2.73
N SER A 369 -7.24 -15.12 2.23
CA SER A 369 -8.32 -15.68 3.05
C SER A 369 -8.00 -17.09 3.57
N LEU A 370 -7.18 -17.85 2.85
CA LEU A 370 -6.73 -19.19 3.25
C LEU A 370 -5.70 -19.18 4.40
N VAL A 371 -4.99 -18.08 4.61
CA VAL A 371 -4.01 -17.93 5.68
C VAL A 371 -4.71 -17.51 6.97
N GLY A 372 -4.42 -18.17 8.10
CA GLY A 372 -5.02 -17.87 9.41
C GLY A 372 -4.70 -16.45 9.90
N TYR A 373 -3.45 -16.04 9.78
CA TYR A 373 -2.99 -14.68 10.12
C TYR A 373 -3.68 -13.62 9.27
N LYS A 374 -4.40 -12.69 9.91
CA LYS A 374 -5.08 -11.60 9.21
C LYS A 374 -4.96 -10.28 9.97
N THR A 375 -4.58 -9.25 9.24
CA THR A 375 -4.53 -7.88 9.75
C THR A 375 -5.18 -6.91 8.75
N PRO A 376 -5.88 -5.87 9.22
CA PRO A 376 -6.68 -5.00 8.34
C PRO A 376 -5.86 -4.24 7.30
N TRP A 377 -4.61 -3.90 7.58
CA TRP A 377 -3.76 -3.15 6.63
C TRP A 377 -3.45 -3.92 5.35
N ILE A 378 -3.54 -5.27 5.37
CA ILE A 378 -3.45 -6.08 4.16
C ILE A 378 -4.59 -5.77 3.17
N CYS A 379 -5.72 -5.25 3.63
CA CYS A 379 -6.83 -4.86 2.75
C CYS A 379 -6.43 -3.89 1.64
N LEU A 380 -5.37 -3.08 1.83
CA LEU A 380 -4.87 -2.20 0.77
C LEU A 380 -4.44 -2.97 -0.49
N ASN A 381 -3.97 -4.22 -0.33
CA ASN A 381 -3.61 -5.10 -1.45
C ASN A 381 -4.82 -5.49 -2.31
N PHE A 382 -6.02 -5.52 -1.72
CA PHE A 382 -7.27 -5.85 -2.41
C PHE A 382 -7.94 -4.60 -2.96
N ILE A 383 -7.92 -3.48 -2.22
CA ILE A 383 -8.59 -2.23 -2.56
C ILE A 383 -8.14 -1.74 -3.94
N VAL A 384 -6.84 -1.75 -4.25
CA VAL A 384 -6.34 -1.23 -5.53
C VAL A 384 -6.85 -2.04 -6.72
N PRO A 385 -6.67 -3.38 -6.82
CA PRO A 385 -7.20 -4.13 -7.94
C PRO A 385 -8.75 -4.18 -7.96
N LEU A 386 -9.44 -4.11 -6.80
CA LEU A 386 -10.90 -3.94 -6.75
C LEU A 386 -11.33 -2.60 -7.37
N ALA A 387 -10.64 -1.50 -7.06
CA ALA A 387 -10.93 -0.19 -7.64
C ALA A 387 -10.67 -0.15 -9.16
N LEU A 388 -9.62 -0.84 -9.63
CA LEU A 388 -9.34 -0.98 -11.07
C LEU A 388 -10.44 -1.77 -11.79
N THR A 389 -10.90 -2.87 -11.19
CA THR A 389 -12.03 -3.67 -11.71
C THR A 389 -13.33 -2.87 -11.67
N SER A 390 -13.57 -2.10 -10.61
CA SER A 390 -14.71 -1.19 -10.50
C SER A 390 -14.68 -0.09 -11.56
N GLY A 391 -13.48 0.44 -11.87
CA GLY A 391 -13.29 1.39 -12.96
C GLY A 391 -13.68 0.80 -14.32
N TYR A 392 -13.28 -0.46 -14.59
CA TYR A 392 -13.74 -1.18 -15.77
C TYR A 392 -15.27 -1.30 -15.81
N THR A 393 -15.91 -1.66 -14.70
CA THR A 393 -17.36 -1.74 -14.56
C THR A 393 -18.04 -0.42 -14.91
N LEU A 394 -17.55 0.68 -14.34
CA LEU A 394 -18.10 2.02 -14.60
C LEU A 394 -17.88 2.46 -16.05
N ASN A 395 -16.78 2.07 -16.69
CA ASN A 395 -16.60 2.32 -18.11
C ASN A 395 -17.64 1.58 -18.96
N VAL A 396 -17.90 0.31 -18.68
CA VAL A 396 -18.91 -0.49 -19.38
C VAL A 396 -20.30 0.09 -19.15
N ALA A 397 -20.63 0.49 -17.93
CA ALA A 397 -21.89 1.14 -17.59
C ALA A 397 -22.08 2.46 -18.36
N TYR A 398 -21.03 3.30 -18.43
CA TYR A 398 -21.05 4.53 -19.19
C TYR A 398 -21.28 4.28 -20.70
N GLU A 399 -20.57 3.33 -21.30
CA GLU A 399 -20.75 2.96 -22.70
C GLU A 399 -22.20 2.51 -22.99
N LYS A 400 -22.75 1.70 -22.08
CA LYS A 400 -24.13 1.22 -22.23
C LYS A 400 -25.17 2.34 -22.11
N LEU A 401 -24.98 3.26 -21.15
CA LEU A 401 -25.84 4.45 -21.03
C LEU A 401 -25.74 5.35 -22.27
N ARG A 402 -24.55 5.47 -22.86
CA ARG A 402 -24.33 6.23 -24.07
C ARG A 402 -25.02 5.61 -25.27
N GLU A 403 -24.96 4.29 -25.42
CA GLU A 403 -25.69 3.55 -26.48
C GLU A 403 -27.22 3.70 -26.35
N SER A 404 -27.72 3.84 -25.12
CA SER A 404 -29.14 4.02 -24.82
C SER A 404 -29.58 5.49 -24.81
N GLU A 405 -28.72 6.44 -25.25
CA GLU A 405 -28.97 7.89 -25.27
C GLU A 405 -29.24 8.50 -23.88
N LEU A 406 -28.79 7.83 -22.81
CA LEU A 406 -28.95 8.24 -21.41
C LEU A 406 -27.64 8.57 -20.68
N PRO A 407 -26.58 9.12 -21.36
CA PRO A 407 -25.28 9.34 -20.71
C PRO A 407 -25.33 10.35 -19.55
N TRP A 408 -26.36 11.19 -19.51
CA TRP A 408 -26.56 12.16 -18.43
C TRP A 408 -26.85 11.51 -17.07
N LEU A 409 -27.34 10.27 -17.03
CA LEU A 409 -27.57 9.52 -15.79
C LEU A 409 -26.25 9.11 -15.11
N PHE A 410 -25.17 9.03 -15.86
CA PHE A 410 -23.86 8.63 -15.31
C PHE A 410 -23.35 9.62 -14.26
N VAL A 411 -23.45 10.92 -14.51
CA VAL A 411 -22.92 11.95 -13.61
C VAL A 411 -23.61 11.93 -12.25
N PRO A 412 -24.96 11.99 -12.13
CA PRO A 412 -25.61 11.91 -10.82
C PRO A 412 -25.34 10.58 -10.11
N ALA A 413 -25.29 9.46 -10.82
CA ALA A 413 -24.95 8.17 -10.23
C ALA A 413 -23.51 8.15 -9.67
N ALA A 414 -22.55 8.71 -10.43
CA ALA A 414 -21.16 8.84 -9.99
C ALA A 414 -21.02 9.80 -8.78
N LEU A 415 -21.80 10.88 -8.74
CA LEU A 415 -21.84 11.79 -7.60
C LEU A 415 -22.41 11.14 -6.33
N LEU A 416 -23.48 10.37 -6.45
CA LEU A 416 -24.04 9.61 -5.33
C LEU A 416 -23.02 8.58 -4.79
N LEU A 417 -22.38 7.85 -5.68
CA LEU A 417 -21.31 6.91 -5.32
C LEU A 417 -20.14 7.63 -4.61
N ALA A 418 -19.69 8.74 -5.18
CA ALA A 418 -18.60 9.53 -4.59
C ALA A 418 -18.98 10.10 -3.23
N SER A 419 -20.23 10.59 -3.06
CA SER A 419 -20.74 11.08 -1.78
C SER A 419 -20.78 9.99 -0.71
N PHE A 420 -21.23 8.79 -1.09
CA PHE A 420 -21.25 7.63 -0.19
C PHE A 420 -19.85 7.23 0.27
N CYS A 421 -18.91 7.06 -0.68
CA CYS A 421 -17.52 6.74 -0.35
C CYS A 421 -16.86 7.85 0.48
N SER A 422 -17.12 9.12 0.17
CA SER A 422 -16.59 10.26 0.92
C SER A 422 -17.15 10.32 2.35
N TYR A 423 -18.39 9.95 2.56
CA TYR A 423 -18.96 9.84 3.91
C TYR A 423 -18.24 8.76 4.72
N GLN A 424 -18.08 7.54 4.18
CA GLN A 424 -17.33 6.46 4.86
C GLN A 424 -15.88 6.89 5.14
N LEU A 425 -15.23 7.52 4.15
CA LEU A 425 -13.87 8.06 4.31
C LEU A 425 -13.80 9.07 5.46
N TYR A 426 -14.74 10.01 5.53
CA TYR A 426 -14.77 11.04 6.56
C TYR A 426 -14.97 10.44 7.96
N GLN A 427 -15.88 9.48 8.10
CA GLN A 427 -16.11 8.78 9.35
C GLN A 427 -14.83 8.06 9.84
N LEU A 428 -14.18 7.27 8.98
CA LEU A 428 -13.00 6.51 9.34
C LEU A 428 -11.77 7.40 9.60
N ASN A 429 -11.52 8.40 8.74
CA ASN A 429 -10.24 9.12 8.77
C ASN A 429 -10.19 10.34 9.68
N PHE A 430 -11.37 10.90 10.04
CA PHE A 430 -11.41 12.18 10.75
C PHE A 430 -12.30 12.18 12.00
N ILE A 431 -13.24 11.24 12.14
CA ILE A 431 -14.13 11.17 13.29
C ILE A 431 -13.77 9.98 14.19
N HIS A 432 -13.80 8.76 13.65
CA HIS A 432 -13.62 7.51 14.39
C HIS A 432 -12.25 6.88 14.12
N TYR A 433 -11.22 7.70 13.93
CA TYR A 433 -9.88 7.26 13.50
C TYR A 433 -9.12 6.40 14.52
N ASP A 434 -9.54 6.38 15.77
CA ASP A 434 -9.01 5.58 16.88
C ASP A 434 -10.10 4.74 17.59
N ASP A 435 -11.27 4.58 16.95
CA ASP A 435 -12.39 3.81 17.46
C ASP A 435 -12.39 2.40 16.85
N ASP A 436 -12.14 1.40 17.68
CA ASP A 436 -12.02 -0.02 17.31
C ASP A 436 -13.34 -0.69 16.88
N VAL A 437 -14.46 0.03 16.90
CA VAL A 437 -15.72 -0.39 16.26
C VAL A 437 -15.55 -0.46 14.73
N LEU A 438 -14.64 0.35 14.15
CA LEU A 438 -14.32 0.31 12.73
C LEU A 438 -13.20 -0.71 12.44
N PRO A 439 -13.41 -1.64 11.50
CA PRO A 439 -12.47 -2.73 11.21
C PRO A 439 -11.03 -2.31 10.92
N TYR A 440 -10.83 -1.17 10.27
CA TYR A 440 -9.48 -0.71 9.92
C TYR A 440 -8.74 -0.06 11.10
N VAL A 441 -9.47 0.31 12.15
CA VAL A 441 -8.91 0.83 13.42
C VAL A 441 -8.59 -0.33 14.36
N TYR A 442 -7.65 -1.18 13.94
CA TYR A 442 -7.31 -2.41 14.67
C TYR A 442 -6.22 -2.17 15.70
N ALA A 443 -6.50 -2.44 16.98
CA ALA A 443 -5.57 -2.28 18.10
C ALA A 443 -4.86 -0.91 18.11
N HIS A 444 -5.57 0.14 17.66
CA HIS A 444 -4.99 1.47 17.48
C HIS A 444 -4.77 2.17 18.82
N THR A 445 -3.73 3.00 18.87
CA THR A 445 -3.45 3.88 20.01
C THR A 445 -4.58 4.90 20.16
N LYS A 446 -5.13 4.98 21.35
CA LYS A 446 -6.17 5.95 21.71
C LYS A 446 -5.59 7.36 21.81
N ARG A 447 -6.36 8.38 21.41
CA ARG A 447 -5.94 9.78 21.49
C ARG A 447 -5.65 10.24 22.91
N GLU A 448 -6.30 9.65 23.88
CA GLU A 448 -6.18 9.92 25.32
C GLU A 448 -4.77 9.62 25.85
N MET A 449 -4.04 8.68 25.26
CA MET A 449 -2.63 8.39 25.60
C MET A 449 -1.74 9.65 25.47
N LEU A 450 -2.02 10.53 24.49
CA LEU A 450 -1.26 11.76 24.32
C LEU A 450 -1.38 12.73 25.50
N THR A 451 -2.45 12.63 26.29
CA THR A 451 -2.61 13.40 27.53
C THR A 451 -1.54 13.01 28.54
N MET A 452 -1.20 11.72 28.65
CA MET A 452 -0.12 11.26 29.53
C MET A 452 1.23 11.82 29.07
N VAL A 453 1.52 11.79 27.77
CA VAL A 453 2.77 12.36 27.21
C VAL A 453 2.85 13.86 27.55
N THR A 454 1.76 14.60 27.32
CA THR A 454 1.68 16.03 27.63
C THR A 454 1.87 16.32 29.12
N GLU A 455 1.33 15.47 30.00
CA GLU A 455 1.49 15.61 31.44
C GLU A 455 2.94 15.38 31.88
N ILE A 456 3.63 14.39 31.27
CA ILE A 456 5.05 14.13 31.54
C ILE A 456 5.91 15.31 31.08
N ASP A 457 5.64 15.86 29.87
CA ASP A 457 6.32 17.05 29.36
C ASP A 457 6.13 18.26 30.29
N ARG A 458 4.90 18.44 30.81
CA ARG A 458 4.57 19.50 31.80
C ARG A 458 5.36 19.34 33.10
N ILE A 459 5.45 18.12 33.63
CA ILE A 459 6.23 17.80 34.84
C ILE A 459 7.72 18.09 34.60
N ALA A 460 8.27 17.65 33.48
CA ALA A 460 9.67 17.88 33.10
C ALA A 460 10.01 19.38 33.02
N GLN A 461 9.12 20.17 32.41
CA GLN A 461 9.27 21.63 32.32
C GLN A 461 9.18 22.32 33.69
N LYS A 462 8.19 21.99 34.52
CA LYS A 462 8.03 22.57 35.89
C LYS A 462 9.22 22.32 36.78
N ASN A 463 9.90 21.19 36.59
CA ASN A 463 11.09 20.83 37.39
C ASN A 463 12.39 21.33 36.77
N GLY A 464 12.34 21.94 35.57
CA GLY A 464 13.53 22.43 34.87
C GLY A 464 14.46 21.33 34.39
N THR A 465 14.00 20.06 34.34
CA THR A 465 14.79 18.90 33.92
C THR A 465 14.69 18.62 32.43
N GLY A 466 13.60 19.04 31.79
CA GLY A 466 13.41 18.87 30.33
C GLY A 466 13.73 17.44 29.87
N GLU A 467 14.56 17.32 28.84
CA GLU A 467 14.99 16.03 28.26
C GLU A 467 15.81 15.13 29.23
N ASP A 468 16.32 15.67 30.34
CA ASP A 468 17.08 14.93 31.36
C ASP A 468 16.16 14.29 32.42
N THR A 469 14.84 14.47 32.32
CA THR A 469 13.86 13.79 33.17
C THR A 469 13.94 12.29 32.98
N GLY A 470 14.11 11.56 34.10
CA GLY A 470 14.14 10.09 34.06
C GLY A 470 12.72 9.50 34.01
N ILE A 471 12.52 8.53 33.16
CA ILE A 471 11.25 7.82 32.99
C ILE A 471 11.51 6.32 33.06
N ALA A 472 10.88 5.63 34.00
CA ALA A 472 10.90 4.18 34.11
C ALA A 472 9.59 3.61 33.56
N LEU A 473 9.67 2.92 32.44
CA LEU A 473 8.53 2.29 31.78
C LEU A 473 8.52 0.81 32.12
N VAL A 474 7.68 0.42 33.07
CA VAL A 474 7.61 -0.93 33.61
C VAL A 474 6.43 -1.74 33.07
N SER A 475 5.52 -1.09 32.32
CA SER A 475 4.45 -1.80 31.62
C SER A 475 5.01 -2.78 30.57
N PRO A 476 4.49 -4.02 30.47
CA PRO A 476 4.84 -4.94 29.39
C PRO A 476 4.40 -4.41 28.02
N ASP A 477 3.29 -3.68 27.98
CA ASP A 477 2.74 -3.05 26.80
C ASP A 477 3.03 -1.54 26.83
N TYR A 478 3.81 -1.05 25.87
CA TYR A 478 4.23 0.36 25.87
C TYR A 478 4.37 1.00 24.49
N TRP A 479 4.40 0.23 23.39
CA TRP A 479 4.42 0.84 22.07
C TRP A 479 3.12 1.62 21.83
N PRO A 480 3.21 2.83 21.25
CA PRO A 480 4.35 3.50 20.60
C PRO A 480 5.13 4.53 21.45
N LEU A 481 5.06 4.47 22.78
CA LEU A 481 5.70 5.47 23.67
C LEU A 481 7.19 5.74 23.38
N PRO A 482 8.03 4.77 22.93
CA PRO A 482 9.42 5.07 22.55
C PRO A 482 9.58 6.16 21.49
N TRP A 483 8.59 6.28 20.58
CA TRP A 483 8.60 7.38 19.61
C TRP A 483 8.33 8.74 20.29
N TYR A 484 7.41 8.81 21.21
CA TYR A 484 7.06 10.05 21.91
C TYR A 484 8.14 10.48 22.91
N PHE A 485 8.87 9.52 23.50
CA PHE A 485 9.95 9.80 24.44
C PHE A 485 11.35 9.75 23.81
N ARG A 486 11.47 9.74 22.48
CA ARG A 486 12.76 9.61 21.77
C ARG A 486 13.80 10.68 22.07
N ASP A 487 13.36 11.83 22.57
CA ASP A 487 14.22 12.97 22.88
C ASP A 487 14.60 13.01 24.36
N TYR A 488 13.95 12.22 25.23
CA TYR A 488 14.34 12.03 26.61
C TYR A 488 15.58 11.14 26.70
N LYS A 489 16.58 11.57 27.48
CA LYS A 489 17.88 10.90 27.55
C LYS A 489 17.91 9.73 28.53
N LYS A 490 16.96 9.69 29.47
CA LYS A 490 16.93 8.72 30.58
C LYS A 490 15.59 7.98 30.60
N VAL A 491 15.34 7.15 29.59
CA VAL A 491 14.14 6.31 29.54
C VAL A 491 14.55 4.85 29.63
N GLY A 492 14.08 4.17 30.68
CA GLY A 492 14.25 2.73 30.86
C GLY A 492 12.98 1.97 30.44
N TYR A 493 13.12 0.99 29.54
CA TYR A 493 12.04 0.11 29.07
C TYR A 493 12.22 -1.28 29.65
N TYR A 494 11.57 -1.56 30.80
CA TYR A 494 11.84 -2.76 31.60
C TYR A 494 10.86 -3.91 31.36
N GLN A 495 9.63 -3.61 30.91
CA GLN A 495 8.53 -4.57 30.70
C GLN A 495 8.12 -5.37 31.96
N GLN A 496 8.66 -5.00 33.11
CA GLN A 496 8.38 -5.59 34.42
C GLN A 496 8.70 -4.56 35.49
N ILE A 497 8.13 -4.72 36.67
CA ILE A 497 8.43 -3.85 37.81
C ILE A 497 9.87 -4.07 38.28
N VAL A 498 10.66 -3.01 38.36
CA VAL A 498 12.06 -3.00 38.79
C VAL A 498 12.30 -1.95 39.85
N PRO A 499 13.24 -2.13 40.79
CA PRO A 499 13.66 -1.07 41.70
C PRO A 499 14.16 0.16 40.93
N THR A 500 13.51 1.31 41.14
CA THR A 500 13.88 2.55 40.44
C THR A 500 13.68 3.76 41.38
N ASN A 501 14.44 4.84 41.10
CA ASN A 501 14.29 6.14 41.71
C ASN A 501 13.99 7.24 40.68
N GLU A 502 13.64 6.85 39.45
CA GLU A 502 13.30 7.83 38.40
C GLU A 502 12.09 8.69 38.82
N PRO A 503 12.04 9.97 38.45
CA PRO A 503 10.95 10.86 38.82
C PRO A 503 9.57 10.44 38.28
N VAL A 504 9.55 9.72 37.17
CA VAL A 504 8.31 9.28 36.51
C VAL A 504 8.36 7.77 36.29
N ILE A 505 7.26 7.08 36.65
CA ILE A 505 7.07 5.65 36.38
C ILE A 505 5.77 5.46 35.58
N ILE A 506 5.83 4.65 34.53
CA ILE A 506 4.66 4.27 33.74
C ILE A 506 4.49 2.76 33.85
N GLY A 507 3.38 2.33 34.40
CA GLY A 507 3.00 0.92 34.53
C GLY A 507 1.68 0.62 33.82
N SER A 508 1.28 -0.65 33.86
CA SER A 508 -0.02 -1.11 33.36
C SER A 508 -1.04 -1.16 34.50
N MET A 509 -2.31 -0.93 34.19
CA MET A 509 -3.42 -1.15 35.12
C MET A 509 -3.45 -2.59 35.65
N ALA A 510 -3.06 -3.58 34.86
CA ALA A 510 -2.92 -4.96 35.29
C ALA A 510 -1.85 -5.18 36.37
N GLN A 511 -0.93 -4.22 36.56
CA GLN A 511 0.12 -4.25 37.58
C GLN A 511 -0.20 -3.36 38.81
N GLU A 512 -1.40 -2.79 38.93
CA GLU A 512 -1.72 -1.73 39.92
C GLU A 512 -1.34 -2.12 41.34
N GLU A 513 -1.74 -3.29 41.82
CA GLU A 513 -1.47 -3.74 43.16
C GLU A 513 0.03 -3.89 43.46
N GLU A 514 0.78 -4.43 42.51
CA GLU A 514 2.24 -4.58 42.60
C GLU A 514 2.95 -3.22 42.57
N LEU A 515 2.47 -2.29 41.71
CA LEU A 515 2.98 -0.91 41.65
C LEU A 515 2.77 -0.18 42.97
N LYS A 516 1.60 -0.36 43.59
CA LYS A 516 1.25 0.22 44.89
C LYS A 516 2.14 -0.30 46.01
N GLN A 517 2.42 -1.61 46.02
CA GLN A 517 3.31 -2.24 47.00
C GLN A 517 4.76 -1.77 46.87
N ASN A 518 5.28 -1.64 45.63
CA ASN A 518 6.67 -1.31 45.40
C ASN A 518 6.97 0.19 45.44
N TYR A 519 6.00 1.04 45.10
CA TYR A 519 6.23 2.47 44.92
C TYR A 519 5.33 3.38 45.75
N GLY A 520 4.24 2.87 46.32
CA GLY A 520 3.22 3.67 47.00
C GLY A 520 3.74 4.55 48.14
N ASP A 521 4.86 4.19 48.79
CA ASP A 521 5.48 5.00 49.87
C ASP A 521 6.15 6.27 49.33
N ARG A 522 6.66 6.25 48.10
CA ARG A 522 7.51 7.29 47.51
C ARG A 522 6.89 8.03 46.33
N TYR A 523 5.89 7.44 45.72
CA TYR A 523 5.25 7.99 44.52
C TYR A 523 3.76 8.16 44.75
N ASP A 524 3.20 9.15 44.06
CA ASP A 524 1.77 9.32 43.98
C ASP A 524 1.29 9.02 42.57
N ARG A 525 0.19 8.28 42.49
CA ARG A 525 -0.50 8.03 41.24
C ARG A 525 -1.17 9.32 40.76
N ILE A 526 -0.99 9.65 39.49
CA ILE A 526 -1.65 10.77 38.83
C ILE A 526 -2.95 10.26 38.19
N ASN A 527 -4.06 10.84 38.58
CA ASN A 527 -5.35 10.55 37.98
C ASN A 527 -5.47 11.30 36.67
N SER A 528 -5.77 10.60 35.58
CA SER A 528 -5.93 11.16 34.24
C SER A 528 -7.17 12.06 34.12
N GLY A 529 -8.23 11.76 34.88
CA GLY A 529 -9.55 12.36 34.73
C GLY A 529 -10.28 11.93 33.45
N LEU A 530 -9.76 10.93 32.73
CA LEU A 530 -10.30 10.45 31.46
C LEU A 530 -11.30 9.31 31.63
N ASP A 531 -11.13 8.52 32.69
CA ASP A 531 -11.99 7.41 33.07
C ASP A 531 -12.23 7.38 34.61
N PRO A 532 -13.18 6.59 35.08
CA PRO A 532 -13.46 6.46 36.51
C PRO A 532 -12.27 5.90 37.32
N GLU A 533 -11.40 5.12 36.68
CA GLU A 533 -10.24 4.49 37.31
C GLU A 533 -9.02 5.42 37.29
N GLY A 534 -9.06 6.54 36.55
CA GLY A 534 -7.99 7.53 36.45
C GLY A 534 -6.77 7.02 35.69
N SER A 535 -6.99 6.07 34.77
CA SER A 535 -5.97 5.51 33.90
C SER A 535 -5.79 6.33 32.61
N TYR A 536 -4.78 5.98 31.82
CA TYR A 536 -4.52 6.54 30.50
C TYR A 536 -4.70 5.43 29.45
N PRO A 537 -5.82 5.40 28.72
CA PRO A 537 -6.04 4.38 27.68
C PRO A 537 -4.95 4.42 26.60
N LEU A 538 -4.23 3.30 26.45
CA LEU A 538 -3.21 3.17 25.40
C LEU A 538 -3.83 2.61 24.13
N ARG A 539 -4.55 1.50 24.24
CA ARG A 539 -5.27 0.81 23.18
C ARG A 539 -6.33 -0.11 23.77
N PRO A 540 -7.24 -0.70 22.98
CA PRO A 540 -8.26 -1.60 23.51
C PRO A 540 -7.68 -2.68 24.42
N GLY A 541 -8.15 -2.71 25.67
CA GLY A 541 -7.71 -3.65 26.70
C GLY A 541 -6.35 -3.36 27.35
N VAL A 542 -5.73 -2.23 27.07
CA VAL A 542 -4.46 -1.82 27.69
C VAL A 542 -4.55 -0.39 28.19
N ASP A 543 -4.58 -0.25 29.51
CA ASP A 543 -4.61 1.03 30.22
C ASP A 543 -3.33 1.23 31.02
N LEU A 544 -2.76 2.42 30.96
CA LEU A 544 -1.52 2.80 31.64
C LEU A 544 -1.78 3.62 32.88
N LEU A 545 -0.89 3.48 33.85
CA LEU A 545 -0.86 4.24 35.09
C LEU A 545 0.39 5.12 35.15
N LEU A 546 0.22 6.36 35.52
CA LEU A 546 1.30 7.33 35.73
C LEU A 546 1.56 7.54 37.20
N TYR A 547 2.79 7.27 37.64
CA TYR A 547 3.27 7.56 38.99
C TYR A 547 4.36 8.62 38.96
N VAL A 548 4.28 9.59 39.86
CA VAL A 548 5.26 10.67 39.96
C VAL A 548 5.80 10.69 41.39
N ARG A 549 7.11 10.78 41.53
CA ARG A 549 7.77 10.82 42.83
C ARG A 549 7.35 12.06 43.61
N ARG A 550 7.12 11.94 44.94
CA ARG A 550 6.50 12.97 45.76
C ARG A 550 7.29 14.28 45.85
N ASP A 551 8.61 14.23 45.70
CA ASP A 551 9.48 15.41 45.70
C ASP A 551 9.48 16.19 44.37
N VAL A 552 8.83 15.68 43.35
CA VAL A 552 8.74 16.28 42.01
C VAL A 552 7.53 17.22 41.94
N LYS A 553 7.73 18.44 41.47
CA LYS A 553 6.66 19.42 41.27
C LYS A 553 5.70 19.00 40.16
N ARG A 554 4.41 19.03 40.45
CA ARG A 554 3.35 18.63 39.51
C ARG A 554 2.67 19.81 38.86
#